data_f7c055914aa2e36ef788bd08e03d0729
#
_entry.id   f7c055914aa2e36ef788bd08e03d0729
#
_cell.length_a   1.000
_cell.length_b   1.000
_cell.length_c   1.000
_cell.angle_alpha   90.00
_cell.angle_beta   90.00
_cell.angle_gamma   90.00
#
_symmetry.space_group_name_H-M   'P 1'
#
loop_
_entity.id
_entity.type
_entity.pdbx_description
1 polymer ?
#
loop_
_entity_poly.entity_id
_entity_poly.type
_entity_poly.pdbx_seq_one_letter_code
_entity_poly.pdbx_strand_id
1 'polypeptide(L)'
;MISFLRRQRYLLEYSLASLARRPGKHLGLVLVYGMIVFLLASTLLFTQSLRQEAALVLAESPELIVQRLLAGRHDLIPASYLEQLGAIRGISERYGRLWGYFYDPAVRANYTLMVPREAPPAAGDIHLGAGVARARGLGPGDYLSLRSARGDPFSFRIAALLAADTELVSSDLMLLNAEDFRRFFDFPADRFTDIVLRVRNPAEVRKVAEKISLALPDTRPILREEILRTYDAVFGWRQGLVFVLLTGAMLAF
;
A
#
# COMPACT_ATOMS: atom_id res chain seq x y z
N MET A 1 -9.90 -55.81 -14.33
CA MET A 1 -9.31 -54.91 -13.34
C MET A 1 -7.90 -55.35 -12.92
N ILE A 2 -7.63 -56.60 -12.62
CA ILE A 2 -6.32 -57.13 -12.23
C ILE A 2 -5.24 -57.01 -13.32
N SER A 3 -5.57 -57.21 -14.58
CA SER A 3 -4.65 -57.08 -15.72
C SER A 3 -4.19 -55.60 -15.93
N PHE A 4 -5.04 -54.63 -15.69
CA PHE A 4 -4.71 -53.22 -15.79
C PHE A 4 -3.72 -52.80 -14.70
N LEU A 5 -3.94 -53.22 -13.46
CA LEU A 5 -3.03 -52.94 -12.33
C LEU A 5 -1.64 -53.57 -12.54
N ARG A 6 -1.59 -54.83 -13.09
CA ARG A 6 -0.34 -55.48 -13.43
C ARG A 6 0.43 -54.71 -14.51
N ARG A 7 -0.26 -54.26 -15.56
CA ARG A 7 0.35 -53.50 -16.65
C ARG A 7 0.91 -52.17 -16.16
N GLN A 8 0.19 -51.47 -15.26
CA GLN A 8 0.66 -50.21 -14.63
C GLN A 8 1.91 -50.47 -13.77
N ARG A 9 1.95 -51.57 -13.02
CA ARG A 9 3.11 -51.93 -12.21
C ARG A 9 4.35 -52.21 -13.08
N TYR A 10 4.23 -52.96 -14.17
CA TYR A 10 5.35 -53.17 -15.06
C TYR A 10 5.84 -51.91 -15.75
N LEU A 11 4.96 -50.99 -16.12
CA LEU A 11 5.33 -49.69 -16.66
C LEU A 11 6.11 -48.86 -15.64
N LEU A 12 5.67 -48.85 -14.39
CA LEU A 12 6.37 -48.15 -13.31
C LEU A 12 7.74 -48.78 -13.03
N GLU A 13 7.84 -50.12 -12.95
CA GLU A 13 9.11 -50.82 -12.73
C GLU A 13 10.09 -50.56 -13.90
N TYR A 14 9.62 -50.56 -15.15
CA TYR A 14 10.43 -50.24 -16.31
C TYR A 14 10.92 -48.80 -16.32
N SER A 15 10.03 -47.85 -15.98
CA SER A 15 10.35 -46.43 -15.88
C SER A 15 11.37 -46.16 -14.77
N LEU A 16 11.21 -46.77 -13.62
CA LEU A 16 12.16 -46.67 -12.50
C LEU A 16 13.53 -47.27 -12.84
N ALA A 17 13.55 -48.43 -13.49
CA ALA A 17 14.79 -49.04 -13.94
C ALA A 17 15.50 -48.21 -15.02
N SER A 18 14.75 -47.55 -15.93
CA SER A 18 15.28 -46.61 -16.91
C SER A 18 15.88 -45.37 -16.25
N LEU A 19 15.21 -44.83 -15.26
CA LEU A 19 15.70 -43.70 -14.46
C LEU A 19 17.01 -44.03 -13.71
N ALA A 20 17.12 -45.23 -13.16
CA ALA A 20 18.30 -45.67 -12.44
C ALA A 20 19.55 -45.87 -13.34
N ARG A 21 19.38 -46.06 -14.64
CA ARG A 21 20.50 -46.26 -15.60
C ARG A 21 21.26 -44.97 -15.93
N ARG A 22 20.66 -43.77 -15.76
CA ARG A 22 21.29 -42.49 -16.06
C ARG A 22 20.99 -41.47 -14.93
N PRO A 23 21.47 -41.73 -13.72
CA PRO A 23 21.06 -40.94 -12.52
C PRO A 23 21.43 -39.47 -12.63
N GLY A 24 22.57 -39.14 -13.23
CA GLY A 24 23.00 -37.72 -13.33
C GLY A 24 22.13 -36.86 -14.22
N LYS A 25 21.63 -37.42 -15.37
CA LYS A 25 20.71 -36.65 -16.22
C LYS A 25 19.36 -36.45 -15.57
N HIS A 26 18.82 -37.48 -14.93
CA HIS A 26 17.51 -37.40 -14.26
C HIS A 26 17.56 -36.52 -13.00
N LEU A 27 18.67 -36.58 -12.25
CA LEU A 27 18.87 -35.68 -11.10
C LEU A 27 18.93 -34.22 -11.57
N GLY A 28 19.64 -33.92 -12.65
CA GLY A 28 19.68 -32.58 -13.24
C GLY A 28 18.28 -32.08 -13.64
N LEU A 29 17.49 -32.98 -14.30
CA LEU A 29 16.12 -32.64 -14.69
C LEU A 29 15.20 -32.36 -13.48
N VAL A 30 15.28 -33.23 -12.46
CA VAL A 30 14.51 -33.05 -11.20
C VAL A 30 14.89 -31.74 -10.50
N LEU A 31 16.18 -31.40 -10.46
CA LEU A 31 16.64 -30.14 -9.88
C LEU A 31 16.10 -28.93 -10.66
N VAL A 32 16.15 -28.95 -11.99
CA VAL A 32 15.63 -27.85 -12.81
C VAL A 32 14.13 -27.69 -12.62
N TYR A 33 13.34 -28.77 -12.74
CA TYR A 33 11.90 -28.69 -12.52
C TYR A 33 11.54 -28.33 -11.08
N GLY A 34 12.26 -28.89 -10.10
CA GLY A 34 12.10 -28.53 -8.70
C GLY A 34 12.34 -27.05 -8.44
N MET A 35 13.37 -26.49 -9.06
CA MET A 35 13.68 -25.05 -8.97
C MET A 35 12.61 -24.19 -9.64
N ILE A 36 12.10 -24.59 -10.82
CA ILE A 36 11.00 -23.88 -11.50
C ILE A 36 9.75 -23.89 -10.64
N VAL A 37 9.35 -25.04 -10.09
CA VAL A 37 8.18 -25.18 -9.22
C VAL A 37 8.37 -24.38 -7.93
N PHE A 38 9.57 -24.39 -7.34
CA PHE A 38 9.90 -23.59 -6.17
C PHE A 38 9.76 -22.10 -6.43
N LEU A 39 10.29 -21.59 -7.53
CA LEU A 39 10.18 -20.17 -7.90
C LEU A 39 8.73 -19.78 -8.17
N LEU A 40 7.95 -20.63 -8.86
CA LEU A 40 6.52 -20.41 -9.06
C LEU A 40 5.75 -20.34 -7.74
N ALA A 41 5.93 -21.35 -6.89
CA ALA A 41 5.25 -21.42 -5.60
C ALA A 41 5.64 -20.23 -4.71
N SER A 42 6.93 -19.88 -4.63
CA SER A 42 7.43 -18.74 -3.85
C SER A 42 6.81 -17.44 -4.33
N THR A 43 6.74 -17.22 -5.64
CA THR A 43 6.14 -16.00 -6.21
C THR A 43 4.65 -15.91 -5.90
N LEU A 44 3.92 -17.02 -6.05
CA LEU A 44 2.48 -17.07 -5.76
C LEU A 44 2.19 -16.83 -4.28
N LEU A 45 2.92 -17.52 -3.40
CA LEU A 45 2.75 -17.39 -1.95
C LEU A 45 3.11 -15.98 -1.46
N PHE A 46 4.23 -15.44 -1.95
CA PHE A 46 4.66 -14.08 -1.61
C PHE A 46 3.61 -13.03 -2.03
N THR A 47 3.09 -13.13 -3.25
CA THR A 47 2.07 -12.19 -3.72
C THR A 47 0.76 -12.34 -2.95
N GLN A 48 0.38 -13.57 -2.61
CA GLN A 48 -0.81 -13.82 -1.79
C GLN A 48 -0.66 -13.22 -0.39
N SER A 49 0.51 -13.37 0.23
CA SER A 49 0.82 -12.78 1.53
C SER A 49 0.73 -11.25 1.48
N LEU A 50 1.34 -10.61 0.48
CA LEU A 50 1.27 -9.16 0.30
C LEU A 50 -0.17 -8.67 0.11
N ARG A 51 -0.99 -9.39 -0.65
CA ARG A 51 -2.42 -9.05 -0.82
C ARG A 51 -3.20 -9.14 0.49
N GLN A 52 -2.97 -10.20 1.26
CA GLN A 52 -3.62 -10.37 2.56
C GLN A 52 -3.22 -9.26 3.52
N GLU A 53 -1.95 -8.90 3.58
CA GLU A 53 -1.46 -7.82 4.42
C GLU A 53 -2.01 -6.47 3.98
N ALA A 54 -2.00 -6.16 2.69
CA ALA A 54 -2.63 -4.94 2.16
C ALA A 54 -4.13 -4.89 2.46
N ALA A 55 -4.84 -6.01 2.37
CA ALA A 55 -6.26 -6.08 2.71
C ALA A 55 -6.52 -5.84 4.20
N LEU A 56 -5.67 -6.36 5.09
CA LEU A 56 -5.77 -6.12 6.53
C LEU A 56 -5.54 -4.65 6.88
N VAL A 57 -4.49 -4.05 6.35
CA VAL A 57 -4.19 -2.62 6.55
C VAL A 57 -5.31 -1.73 6.02
N LEU A 58 -5.86 -2.06 4.84
CA LEU A 58 -6.96 -1.29 4.25
C LEU A 58 -8.33 -1.60 4.88
N ALA A 59 -8.46 -2.68 5.66
CA ALA A 59 -9.72 -2.99 6.34
C ALA A 59 -10.13 -1.90 7.34
N GLU A 60 -9.15 -1.28 8.00
CA GLU A 60 -9.36 -0.17 8.94
C GLU A 60 -9.46 1.20 8.24
N SER A 61 -9.15 1.25 6.94
CA SER A 61 -9.25 2.48 6.15
C SER A 61 -10.70 2.94 6.03
N PRO A 62 -10.94 4.25 5.91
CA PRO A 62 -12.28 4.79 5.74
C PRO A 62 -12.94 4.26 4.47
N GLU A 63 -14.27 4.13 4.48
CA GLU A 63 -15.04 3.64 3.35
C GLU A 63 -14.96 4.57 2.14
N LEU A 64 -14.79 5.88 2.39
CA LEU A 64 -14.83 6.90 1.37
C LEU A 64 -13.84 8.04 1.66
N ILE A 65 -13.10 8.43 0.64
CA ILE A 65 -12.20 9.59 0.66
C ILE A 65 -12.66 10.56 -0.41
N VAL A 66 -12.85 11.82 -0.07
CA VAL A 66 -13.24 12.88 -1.01
C VAL A 66 -12.02 13.74 -1.30
N GLN A 67 -11.59 13.75 -2.55
CA GLN A 67 -10.54 14.61 -3.06
C GLN A 67 -11.14 15.70 -3.93
N ARG A 68 -10.57 16.90 -3.89
CA ARG A 68 -10.89 17.96 -4.83
C ARG A 68 -10.03 17.84 -6.07
N LEU A 69 -10.64 18.01 -7.24
CA LEU A 69 -9.96 18.00 -8.53
C LEU A 69 -10.17 19.35 -9.23
N LEU A 70 -9.09 20.04 -9.50
CA LEU A 70 -9.11 21.26 -10.32
C LEU A 70 -8.36 20.99 -11.63
N ALA A 71 -9.05 21.11 -12.75
CA ALA A 71 -8.51 20.78 -14.08
C ALA A 71 -7.84 19.39 -14.15
N GLY A 72 -8.44 18.39 -13.49
CA GLY A 72 -7.96 17.00 -13.45
C GLY A 72 -6.77 16.74 -12.50
N ARG A 73 -6.33 17.76 -11.75
CA ARG A 73 -5.26 17.65 -10.76
C ARG A 73 -5.83 17.70 -9.34
N HIS A 74 -5.22 16.95 -8.45
CA HIS A 74 -5.52 17.02 -7.02
C HIS A 74 -5.24 18.43 -6.49
N ASP A 75 -6.22 19.02 -5.81
CA ASP A 75 -6.15 20.33 -5.18
C ASP A 75 -6.65 20.27 -3.74
N LEU A 76 -6.31 21.29 -2.95
CA LEU A 76 -6.70 21.39 -1.56
C LEU A 76 -8.21 21.62 -1.41
N ILE A 77 -8.84 20.84 -0.55
CA ILE A 77 -10.27 20.92 -0.32
C ILE A 77 -10.61 21.96 0.78
N PRO A 78 -11.57 22.89 0.55
CA PRO A 78 -11.97 23.86 1.56
C PRO A 78 -12.62 23.22 2.79
N ALA A 79 -12.35 23.74 3.97
CA ALA A 79 -12.97 23.29 5.22
C ALA A 79 -14.51 23.41 5.21
N SER A 80 -15.06 24.37 4.46
CA SER A 80 -16.51 24.54 4.28
C SER A 80 -17.21 23.32 3.67
N TYR A 81 -16.46 22.47 2.94
CA TYR A 81 -17.02 21.23 2.39
C TYR A 81 -17.39 20.20 3.46
N LEU A 82 -16.77 20.29 4.65
CA LEU A 82 -17.17 19.44 5.78
C LEU A 82 -18.64 19.70 6.19
N GLU A 83 -19.09 20.95 6.17
CA GLU A 83 -20.46 21.30 6.49
C GLU A 83 -21.43 20.80 5.41
N GLN A 84 -21.09 21.04 4.15
CA GLN A 84 -21.91 20.59 3.00
C GLN A 84 -22.04 19.05 2.96
N LEU A 85 -20.95 18.33 3.22
CA LEU A 85 -20.95 16.87 3.32
C LEU A 85 -21.80 16.38 4.52
N GLY A 86 -21.88 17.17 5.59
CA GLY A 86 -22.70 16.85 6.76
C GLY A 86 -24.20 16.85 6.50
N ALA A 87 -24.66 17.56 5.47
CA ALA A 87 -26.05 17.57 5.05
C ALA A 87 -26.44 16.30 4.26
N ILE A 88 -25.45 15.52 3.81
CA ILE A 88 -25.71 14.31 3.00
C ILE A 88 -26.13 13.14 3.90
N ARG A 89 -27.34 12.64 3.70
CA ARG A 89 -27.89 11.53 4.46
C ARG A 89 -27.07 10.25 4.24
N GLY A 90 -26.70 9.57 5.32
CA GLY A 90 -25.94 8.31 5.30
C GLY A 90 -24.50 8.45 5.79
N ILE A 91 -23.95 9.66 5.88
CA ILE A 91 -22.64 9.93 6.46
C ILE A 91 -22.76 9.88 7.98
N SER A 92 -21.93 9.06 8.64
CA SER A 92 -21.86 8.93 10.09
C SER A 92 -20.73 9.77 10.71
N GLU A 93 -19.62 9.89 10.00
CA GLU A 93 -18.45 10.61 10.43
C GLU A 93 -17.76 11.30 9.25
N ARG A 94 -17.18 12.48 9.51
CA ARG A 94 -16.41 13.24 8.51
C ARG A 94 -15.30 14.03 9.19
N TYR A 95 -14.13 14.06 8.57
CA TYR A 95 -13.02 14.91 9.01
C TYR A 95 -12.04 15.18 7.88
N GLY A 96 -11.39 16.33 7.93
CA GLY A 96 -10.32 16.67 7.00
C GLY A 96 -8.99 16.06 7.41
N ARG A 97 -8.20 15.59 6.43
CA ARG A 97 -6.84 15.11 6.66
C ARG A 97 -5.82 16.09 6.11
N LEU A 98 -4.68 16.13 6.77
CA LEU A 98 -3.48 16.83 6.34
C LEU A 98 -2.41 15.81 6.06
N TRP A 99 -2.01 15.71 4.82
CA TRP A 99 -0.91 14.86 4.37
C TRP A 99 -0.30 15.42 3.09
N GLY A 100 0.95 15.07 2.82
CA GLY A 100 1.65 15.52 1.62
C GLY A 100 2.92 14.74 1.38
N TYR A 101 3.40 14.77 0.16
CA TYR A 101 4.67 14.16 -0.23
C TYR A 101 5.81 15.16 -0.09
N PHE A 102 6.93 14.67 0.41
CA PHE A 102 8.18 15.40 0.54
C PHE A 102 9.30 14.60 -0.10
N TYR A 103 9.98 15.21 -1.05
CA TYR A 103 11.20 14.64 -1.63
C TYR A 103 12.41 15.12 -0.82
N ASP A 104 13.17 14.18 -0.27
CA ASP A 104 14.39 14.43 0.47
C ASP A 104 15.61 14.27 -0.45
N PRO A 105 16.25 15.38 -0.87
CA PRO A 105 17.39 15.32 -1.78
C PRO A 105 18.65 14.71 -1.16
N ALA A 106 18.78 14.69 0.17
CA ALA A 106 19.97 14.17 0.83
C ALA A 106 20.09 12.65 0.74
N VAL A 107 18.94 11.95 0.76
CA VAL A 107 18.88 10.48 0.62
C VAL A 107 18.17 10.04 -0.66
N ARG A 108 17.73 11.01 -1.48
CA ARG A 108 17.02 10.80 -2.75
C ARG A 108 15.77 9.91 -2.59
N ALA A 109 15.01 10.15 -1.54
CA ALA A 109 13.81 9.39 -1.21
C ALA A 109 12.58 10.28 -1.12
N ASN A 110 11.41 9.72 -1.42
CA ASN A 110 10.12 10.35 -1.19
C ASN A 110 9.57 9.85 0.13
N TYR A 111 9.05 10.77 0.92
CA TYR A 111 8.42 10.49 2.20
C TYR A 111 7.00 11.03 2.21
N THR A 112 6.14 10.39 2.98
CA THR A 112 4.77 10.85 3.22
C THR A 112 4.71 11.50 4.59
N LEU A 113 4.40 12.79 4.65
CA LEU A 113 4.16 13.50 5.91
C LEU A 113 2.66 13.55 6.16
N MET A 114 2.23 13.23 7.38
CA MET A 114 0.81 13.17 7.73
C MET A 114 0.58 13.66 9.16
N VAL A 115 -0.60 14.24 9.38
CA VAL A 115 -1.10 14.56 10.72
C VAL A 115 -2.02 13.42 11.15
N PRO A 116 -1.64 12.62 12.17
CA PRO A 116 -2.51 11.59 12.69
C PRO A 116 -3.71 12.21 13.42
N ARG A 117 -4.85 11.55 13.36
CA ARG A 117 -6.05 12.00 14.08
C ARG A 117 -5.93 11.82 15.59
N GLU A 118 -5.35 10.67 15.97
CA GLU A 118 -5.16 10.28 17.36
C GLU A 118 -3.69 10.44 17.73
N ALA A 119 -3.43 10.90 18.94
CA ALA A 119 -2.11 11.07 19.51
C ALA A 119 -1.08 11.77 18.59
N PRO A 120 -1.37 12.98 18.05
CA PRO A 120 -0.38 13.70 17.25
C PRO A 120 0.87 14.00 18.07
N PRO A 121 2.05 14.04 17.43
CA PRO A 121 3.27 14.51 18.10
C PRO A 121 3.10 15.92 18.69
N ALA A 122 3.89 16.25 19.72
CA ALA A 122 3.94 17.60 20.25
C ALA A 122 4.56 18.58 19.22
N ALA A 123 4.38 19.88 19.43
CA ALA A 123 4.99 20.89 18.56
C ALA A 123 6.53 20.74 18.54
N GLY A 124 7.11 20.71 17.36
CA GLY A 124 8.54 20.48 17.15
C GLY A 124 8.99 19.00 17.24
N ASP A 125 8.09 18.08 17.58
CA ASP A 125 8.36 16.65 17.59
C ASP A 125 7.86 15.96 16.31
N ILE A 126 8.53 14.85 15.95
CA ILE A 126 8.16 14.01 14.81
C ILE A 126 8.22 12.53 15.19
N HIS A 127 7.27 11.72 14.68
CA HIS A 127 7.40 10.26 14.70
C HIS A 127 7.82 9.78 13.32
N LEU A 128 8.83 8.90 13.27
CA LEU A 128 9.41 8.43 12.01
C LEU A 128 9.09 6.97 11.75
N GLY A 129 8.81 6.65 10.49
CA GLY A 129 8.83 5.29 9.99
C GLY A 129 10.23 4.69 10.06
N ALA A 130 10.31 3.38 10.25
CA ALA A 130 11.58 2.66 10.39
C ALA A 130 12.52 2.82 9.17
N GLY A 131 11.95 2.93 7.96
CA GLY A 131 12.73 3.15 6.74
C GLY A 131 13.39 4.53 6.69
N VAL A 132 12.66 5.58 7.11
CA VAL A 132 13.20 6.94 7.22
C VAL A 132 14.36 6.97 8.22
N ALA A 133 14.14 6.40 9.40
CA ALA A 133 15.13 6.34 10.47
C ALA A 133 16.41 5.64 10.00
N ARG A 134 16.30 4.48 9.35
CA ARG A 134 17.44 3.75 8.78
C ARG A 134 18.15 4.53 7.68
N ALA A 135 17.41 5.14 6.75
CA ALA A 135 18.01 5.88 5.64
C ALA A 135 18.80 7.12 6.10
N ARG A 136 18.38 7.71 7.21
CA ARG A 136 19.02 8.88 7.80
C ARG A 136 20.01 8.55 8.93
N GLY A 137 20.05 7.30 9.41
CA GLY A 137 20.86 6.87 10.56
C GLY A 137 20.49 7.57 11.85
N LEU A 138 19.17 7.84 12.04
CA LEU A 138 18.65 8.61 13.17
C LEU A 138 17.78 7.73 14.07
N GLY A 139 17.73 8.08 15.36
CA GLY A 139 16.92 7.41 16.37
C GLY A 139 16.14 8.36 17.28
N PRO A 140 15.35 7.83 18.24
CA PRO A 140 14.64 8.66 19.21
C PRO A 140 15.60 9.57 19.99
N GLY A 141 15.23 10.84 20.11
CA GLY A 141 16.05 11.87 20.75
C GLY A 141 16.92 12.68 19.79
N ASP A 142 17.22 12.17 18.60
CA ASP A 142 17.95 12.90 17.57
C ASP A 142 17.09 13.98 16.90
N TYR A 143 17.74 14.84 16.11
CA TYR A 143 17.07 15.89 15.35
C TYR A 143 17.13 15.60 13.84
N LEU A 144 15.98 15.67 13.19
CA LEU A 144 15.83 15.61 11.74
C LEU A 144 15.64 17.02 11.17
N SER A 145 16.60 17.47 10.37
CA SER A 145 16.50 18.75 9.67
C SER A 145 16.03 18.56 8.23
N LEU A 146 14.95 19.25 7.87
CA LEU A 146 14.35 19.24 6.54
C LEU A 146 14.19 20.69 6.04
N ARG A 147 13.95 20.86 4.74
CA ARG A 147 13.62 22.16 4.16
C ARG A 147 12.13 22.23 3.85
N SER A 148 11.49 23.29 4.33
CA SER A 148 10.08 23.56 4.06
C SER A 148 9.80 23.83 2.57
N ALA A 149 8.53 23.92 2.20
CA ALA A 149 8.11 24.32 0.86
C ALA A 149 8.63 25.71 0.45
N ARG A 150 8.89 26.60 1.42
CA ARG A 150 9.50 27.92 1.21
C ARG A 150 11.03 27.91 1.17
N GLY A 151 11.65 26.75 1.45
CA GLY A 151 13.10 26.60 1.52
C GLY A 151 13.71 26.84 2.91
N ASP A 152 12.89 27.21 3.91
CA ASP A 152 13.35 27.46 5.28
C ASP A 152 13.78 26.15 5.96
N PRO A 153 14.83 26.18 6.78
CA PRO A 153 15.22 25.02 7.56
C PRO A 153 14.22 24.76 8.70
N PHE A 154 13.72 23.53 8.77
CA PHE A 154 12.93 23.01 9.87
C PHE A 154 13.70 21.91 10.57
N SER A 155 13.75 21.96 11.90
CA SER A 155 14.37 20.92 12.72
C SER A 155 13.32 20.33 13.66
N PHE A 156 13.13 19.01 13.57
CA PHE A 156 12.19 18.25 14.40
C PHE A 156 12.95 17.31 15.30
N ARG A 157 12.55 17.22 16.57
CA ARG A 157 13.06 16.19 17.48
C ARG A 157 12.34 14.87 17.22
N ILE A 158 13.04 13.79 17.07
CA ILE A 158 12.45 12.46 16.90
C ILE A 158 11.96 11.98 18.27
N ALA A 159 10.65 12.01 18.47
CA ALA A 159 10.04 11.58 19.72
C ALA A 159 9.84 10.06 19.77
N ALA A 160 9.52 9.42 18.64
CA ALA A 160 9.30 7.98 18.55
C ALA A 160 9.57 7.44 17.13
N LEU A 161 9.79 6.14 17.05
CA LEU A 161 9.71 5.39 15.80
C LEU A 161 8.36 4.68 15.72
N LEU A 162 7.80 4.60 14.52
CA LEU A 162 6.58 3.84 14.26
C LEU A 162 6.85 2.34 14.40
N ALA A 163 5.85 1.61 14.88
CA ALA A 163 5.98 0.19 15.17
C ALA A 163 6.35 -0.63 13.92
N ALA A 164 7.17 -1.66 14.12
CA ALA A 164 7.70 -2.48 13.04
C ALA A 164 6.66 -3.40 12.40
N ASP A 165 5.59 -3.74 13.09
CA ASP A 165 4.47 -4.52 12.60
C ASP A 165 3.66 -3.82 11.49
N THR A 166 3.80 -2.51 11.38
CA THR A 166 3.22 -1.70 10.30
C THR A 166 4.25 -1.26 9.25
N GLU A 167 5.47 -1.79 9.26
CA GLU A 167 6.61 -1.30 8.48
C GLU A 167 6.33 -1.23 6.97
N LEU A 168 5.57 -2.15 6.41
CA LEU A 168 5.20 -2.14 4.98
C LEU A 168 4.48 -0.86 4.55
N VAL A 169 3.71 -0.26 5.45
CA VAL A 169 2.88 0.92 5.18
C VAL A 169 3.47 2.19 5.78
N SER A 170 4.19 2.05 6.89
CA SER A 170 4.71 3.17 7.66
C SER A 170 6.20 3.44 7.44
N SER A 171 6.88 2.66 6.60
CA SER A 171 8.34 2.73 6.42
C SER A 171 8.84 4.11 5.99
N ASP A 172 8.10 4.78 5.10
CA ASP A 172 8.37 6.10 4.55
C ASP A 172 7.52 7.22 5.18
N LEU A 173 6.79 6.89 6.27
CA LEU A 173 5.86 7.81 6.91
C LEU A 173 6.55 8.68 7.97
N MET A 174 6.16 9.95 8.01
CA MET A 174 6.53 10.92 9.04
C MET A 174 5.25 11.52 9.61
N LEU A 175 5.06 11.44 10.93
CA LEU A 175 3.91 12.02 11.60
C LEU A 175 4.29 13.32 12.29
N LEU A 176 3.48 14.35 12.05
CA LEU A 176 3.63 15.71 12.59
C LEU A 176 2.33 16.14 13.28
N ASN A 177 2.41 17.19 14.10
CA ASN A 177 1.21 17.90 14.50
C ASN A 177 0.70 18.83 13.37
N ALA A 178 -0.54 19.31 13.49
CA ALA A 178 -1.19 20.07 12.43
C ALA A 178 -0.53 21.46 12.20
N GLU A 179 -0.02 22.11 13.24
CA GLU A 179 0.60 23.42 13.12
C GLU A 179 1.92 23.33 12.35
N ASP A 180 2.79 22.39 12.75
CA ASP A 180 4.08 22.16 12.10
C ASP A 180 3.90 21.71 10.66
N PHE A 181 2.92 20.83 10.39
CA PHE A 181 2.59 20.42 9.03
C PHE A 181 2.22 21.60 8.14
N ARG A 182 1.31 22.47 8.62
CA ARG A 182 0.88 23.65 7.86
C ARG A 182 2.02 24.63 7.63
N ARG A 183 2.85 24.86 8.61
CA ARG A 183 4.06 25.70 8.46
C ARG A 183 5.07 25.11 7.50
N PHE A 184 5.29 23.79 7.55
CA PHE A 184 6.24 23.09 6.70
C PHE A 184 5.85 23.13 5.22
N PHE A 185 4.58 22.89 4.90
CA PHE A 185 4.05 22.87 3.52
C PHE A 185 3.49 24.23 3.04
N ASP A 186 3.52 25.26 3.88
CA ASP A 186 2.83 26.56 3.61
C ASP A 186 1.32 26.38 3.34
N PHE A 187 0.68 25.57 4.17
CA PHE A 187 -0.67 25.07 3.95
C PHE A 187 -1.70 26.00 4.58
N PRO A 188 -2.71 26.52 3.85
CA PRO A 188 -3.73 27.40 4.39
C PRO A 188 -4.52 26.75 5.56
N ALA A 189 -4.91 27.58 6.55
CA ALA A 189 -5.60 27.09 7.74
C ALA A 189 -6.99 26.50 7.43
N ASP A 190 -7.66 27.03 6.41
CA ASP A 190 -9.01 26.68 5.98
C ASP A 190 -9.05 25.56 4.91
N ARG A 191 -7.96 24.84 4.73
CA ARG A 191 -7.83 23.78 3.73
C ARG A 191 -7.39 22.47 4.34
N PHE A 192 -7.78 21.37 3.64
CA PHE A 192 -7.32 20.01 3.90
C PHE A 192 -6.77 19.40 2.61
N THR A 193 -5.99 18.35 2.73
CA THR A 193 -5.55 17.56 1.58
C THR A 193 -6.72 16.80 0.99
N ASP A 194 -7.49 16.13 1.83
CA ASP A 194 -8.73 15.45 1.49
C ASP A 194 -9.67 15.38 2.70
N ILE A 195 -10.90 14.90 2.47
CA ILE A 195 -11.88 14.64 3.52
C ILE A 195 -12.18 13.15 3.57
N VAL A 196 -12.10 12.60 4.76
CA VAL A 196 -12.46 11.22 5.06
C VAL A 196 -13.89 11.15 5.53
N LEU A 197 -14.62 10.14 5.07
CA LEU A 197 -15.99 9.88 5.44
C LEU A 197 -16.18 8.44 5.88
N ARG A 198 -16.98 8.24 6.92
CA ARG A 198 -17.57 6.95 7.28
C ARG A 198 -19.05 6.95 6.93
N VAL A 199 -19.52 5.88 6.33
CA VAL A 199 -20.92 5.72 5.94
C VAL A 199 -21.58 4.75 6.91
N ARG A 200 -22.77 5.12 7.40
CA ARG A 200 -23.53 4.31 8.39
C ARG A 200 -23.83 2.90 7.91
N ASN A 201 -24.18 2.77 6.64
CA ASN A 201 -24.47 1.49 5.99
C ASN A 201 -23.50 1.24 4.84
N PRO A 202 -22.58 0.26 4.95
CA PRO A 202 -21.61 -0.04 3.91
C PRO A 202 -22.24 -0.34 2.52
N ALA A 203 -23.48 -0.88 2.48
CA ALA A 203 -24.17 -1.15 1.22
C ALA A 203 -24.60 0.13 0.46
N GLU A 204 -24.62 1.28 1.14
CA GLU A 204 -25.01 2.57 0.56
C GLU A 204 -23.83 3.46 0.15
N VAL A 205 -22.58 3.01 0.34
CA VAL A 205 -21.37 3.80 0.07
C VAL A 205 -21.39 4.38 -1.34
N ARG A 206 -21.75 3.60 -2.36
CA ARG A 206 -21.84 4.06 -3.76
C ARG A 206 -22.90 5.15 -3.95
N LYS A 207 -24.08 5.00 -3.34
CA LYS A 207 -25.14 6.02 -3.40
C LYS A 207 -24.73 7.32 -2.71
N VAL A 208 -23.98 7.19 -1.60
CA VAL A 208 -23.42 8.36 -0.90
C VAL A 208 -22.39 9.05 -1.78
N ALA A 209 -21.49 8.30 -2.43
CA ALA A 209 -20.49 8.83 -3.36
C ALA A 209 -21.14 9.59 -4.53
N GLU A 210 -22.20 9.05 -5.13
CA GLU A 210 -22.98 9.71 -6.19
C GLU A 210 -23.59 11.04 -5.71
N LYS A 211 -24.20 11.06 -4.50
CA LYS A 211 -24.75 12.29 -3.91
C LYS A 211 -23.66 13.33 -3.67
N ILE A 212 -22.47 12.91 -3.27
CA ILE A 212 -21.31 13.82 -3.07
C ILE A 212 -20.91 14.44 -4.41
N SER A 213 -20.77 13.63 -5.46
CA SER A 213 -20.40 14.13 -6.80
C SER A 213 -21.44 15.10 -7.37
N LEU A 214 -22.72 14.92 -7.04
CA LEU A 214 -23.78 15.85 -7.43
C LEU A 214 -23.75 17.14 -6.61
N ALA A 215 -23.49 17.06 -5.31
CA ALA A 215 -23.45 18.21 -4.42
C ALA A 215 -22.15 19.04 -4.58
N LEU A 216 -21.04 18.37 -4.87
CA LEU A 216 -19.71 18.94 -5.00
C LEU A 216 -19.07 18.47 -6.33
N PRO A 217 -19.42 19.09 -7.46
CA PRO A 217 -19.00 18.62 -8.79
C PRO A 217 -17.48 18.68 -9.05
N ASP A 218 -16.74 19.50 -8.29
CA ASP A 218 -15.28 19.60 -8.35
C ASP A 218 -14.58 18.59 -7.46
N THR A 219 -15.32 17.60 -6.92
CA THR A 219 -14.75 16.55 -6.08
C THR A 219 -14.83 15.18 -6.72
N ARG A 220 -13.91 14.31 -6.33
CA ARG A 220 -13.90 12.90 -6.67
C ARG A 220 -13.97 12.07 -5.38
N PRO A 221 -15.11 11.45 -5.10
CA PRO A 221 -15.21 10.44 -4.06
C PRO A 221 -14.47 9.16 -4.51
N ILE A 222 -13.56 8.68 -3.67
CA ILE A 222 -12.78 7.46 -3.90
C ILE A 222 -13.23 6.42 -2.88
N LEU A 223 -13.72 5.28 -3.36
CA LEU A 223 -14.18 4.19 -2.52
C LEU A 223 -12.99 3.30 -2.12
N ARG A 224 -13.01 2.77 -0.88
CA ARG A 224 -12.04 1.76 -0.44
C ARG A 224 -11.92 0.60 -1.44
N GLU A 225 -13.04 0.14 -1.98
CA GLU A 225 -13.09 -0.92 -2.99
C GLU A 225 -12.31 -0.56 -4.27
N GLU A 226 -12.31 0.71 -4.68
CA GLU A 226 -11.55 1.20 -5.84
C GLU A 226 -10.04 1.14 -5.56
N ILE A 227 -9.62 1.51 -4.35
CA ILE A 227 -8.23 1.42 -3.92
C ILE A 227 -7.78 -0.05 -3.94
N LEU A 228 -8.55 -0.95 -3.32
CA LEU A 228 -8.26 -2.39 -3.30
C LEU A 228 -8.14 -2.98 -4.71
N ARG A 229 -9.06 -2.63 -5.61
CA ARG A 229 -9.00 -3.09 -7.01
C ARG A 229 -7.75 -2.59 -7.74
N THR A 230 -7.30 -1.37 -7.46
CA THR A 230 -6.07 -0.84 -8.05
C THR A 230 -4.85 -1.63 -7.58
N TYR A 231 -4.77 -1.96 -6.28
CA TYR A 231 -3.74 -2.85 -5.75
C TYR A 231 -3.78 -4.23 -6.41
N ASP A 232 -4.95 -4.84 -6.49
CA ASP A 232 -5.15 -6.15 -7.12
C ASP A 232 -4.72 -6.16 -8.59
N ALA A 233 -5.02 -5.12 -9.34
CA ALA A 233 -4.61 -4.98 -10.74
C ALA A 233 -3.08 -4.93 -10.89
N VAL A 234 -2.39 -4.15 -10.03
CA VAL A 234 -0.92 -4.04 -10.05
C VAL A 234 -0.26 -5.37 -9.71
N PHE A 235 -0.73 -6.05 -8.67
CA PHE A 235 -0.17 -7.35 -8.28
C PHE A 235 -0.54 -8.46 -9.26
N GLY A 236 -1.76 -8.47 -9.81
CA GLY A 236 -2.24 -9.45 -10.77
C GLY A 236 -1.44 -9.44 -12.07
N TRP A 237 -1.08 -8.27 -12.58
CA TRP A 237 -0.28 -8.15 -13.82
C TRP A 237 1.13 -8.74 -13.66
N ARG A 238 1.80 -8.46 -12.54
CA ARG A 238 3.12 -9.03 -12.25
C ARG A 238 3.09 -10.55 -12.13
N GLN A 239 2.07 -11.11 -11.50
CA GLN A 239 1.88 -12.57 -11.42
C GLN A 239 1.70 -13.21 -12.80
N GLY A 240 0.87 -12.60 -13.66
CA GLY A 240 0.63 -13.09 -15.02
C GLY A 240 1.93 -13.19 -15.81
N LEU A 241 2.81 -12.19 -15.72
CA LEU A 241 4.09 -12.15 -16.42
C LEU A 241 5.04 -13.25 -15.93
N VAL A 242 5.18 -13.42 -14.61
CA VAL A 242 6.01 -14.48 -14.02
C VAL A 242 5.46 -15.86 -14.38
N PHE A 243 4.15 -16.05 -14.34
CA PHE A 243 3.51 -17.31 -14.72
C PHE A 243 3.79 -17.69 -16.19
N VAL A 244 3.66 -16.74 -17.12
CA VAL A 244 3.95 -16.95 -18.55
C VAL A 244 5.42 -17.29 -18.77
N LEU A 245 6.34 -16.57 -18.14
CA LEU A 245 7.78 -16.80 -18.28
C LEU A 245 8.18 -18.19 -17.76
N LEU A 246 7.70 -18.58 -16.59
CA LEU A 246 8.03 -19.87 -15.98
C LEU A 246 7.35 -21.04 -16.68
N THR A 247 6.12 -20.87 -17.17
CA THR A 247 5.44 -21.89 -17.99
C THR A 247 6.14 -22.05 -19.34
N GLY A 248 6.56 -20.95 -19.96
CA GLY A 248 7.38 -20.98 -21.18
C GLY A 248 8.72 -21.70 -20.97
N ALA A 249 9.41 -21.44 -19.87
CA ALA A 249 10.63 -22.14 -19.50
C ALA A 249 10.39 -23.65 -19.28
N MET A 250 9.28 -24.01 -18.64
CA MET A 250 8.91 -25.42 -18.42
C MET A 250 8.59 -26.17 -19.73
N LEU A 251 8.02 -25.49 -20.72
CA LEU A 251 7.70 -26.07 -22.02
C LEU A 251 8.94 -26.15 -22.96
N ALA A 252 9.96 -25.33 -22.70
CA ALA A 252 11.20 -25.31 -23.52
C ALA A 252 12.20 -26.42 -23.16
N PHE A 253 12.00 -27.14 -22.06
CA PHE A 253 12.79 -28.27 -21.59
C PHE A 253 12.05 -29.58 -21.75
#